data_f831d2123dbf41be2b887c02e024c36a
#
_entry.id   f831d2123dbf41be2b887c02e024c36a
#
_cell.length_a   1.000
_cell.length_b   1.000
_cell.length_c   1.000
_cell.angle_alpha   90.00
_cell.angle_beta   90.00
_cell.angle_gamma   90.00
#
_symmetry.space_group_name_H-M   'P 1'
#
loop_
_entity.id
_entity.type
_entity.pdbx_description
1 polymer ?
#
loop_
_entity_poly.entity_id
_entity_poly.type
_entity_poly.pdbx_seq_one_letter_code
_entity_poly.pdbx_strand_id
1 'polypeptide(L)'
;MFVMSILFIIMMIAAPAINPGASYVPLDWSWESLIPKFNVEYFTSLSILIFAVGGCEKISPYVNKVDNPAKNFPKGMISLAIMVMICAVLGTVALGMMFSGAEITGEAQASFIANGAYEAFQRLGEYYHVGNLFVIFYGACNTIGQFSTLVLSIDAPLRMLLDDGNARQFVPKQLLVQNDKGAYINGIKLIVVLSGAIILIQLLGKDASDIITWLTRLNSVCMPLRYLWVFFAYIMLRKLTDKFPREYMFVKNNGIAKFFGVWCFAVTLICCILGMYAAGDPVRTVFNALSPFVFLLLGLIMPEIRKRQDLRDGTINQ
;
A
#
# COMPACT_ATOMS: atom_id res chain seq x y z
N MET A 1 -2.16 1.09 -15.78
CA MET A 1 -2.57 2.03 -14.69
C MET A 1 -1.85 3.37 -14.77
N PHE A 2 -0.51 3.46 -14.72
CA PHE A 2 0.22 4.74 -14.75
C PHE A 2 -0.12 5.63 -15.94
N VAL A 3 -0.12 5.10 -17.16
CA VAL A 3 -0.50 5.84 -18.37
C VAL A 3 -1.93 6.40 -18.26
N MET A 4 -2.86 5.62 -17.66
CA MET A 4 -4.23 6.08 -17.44
C MET A 4 -4.31 7.22 -16.42
N SER A 5 -3.51 7.18 -15.34
CA SER A 5 -3.45 8.27 -14.37
C SER A 5 -2.93 9.56 -14.99
N ILE A 6 -1.87 9.48 -15.80
CA ILE A 6 -1.34 10.65 -16.51
C ILE A 6 -2.35 11.17 -17.52
N LEU A 7 -2.96 10.29 -18.31
CA LEU A 7 -3.99 10.65 -19.27
C LEU A 7 -5.15 11.39 -18.58
N PHE A 8 -5.65 10.83 -17.47
CA PHE A 8 -6.70 11.44 -16.66
C PHE A 8 -6.33 12.84 -16.21
N ILE A 9 -5.13 13.00 -15.62
CA ILE A 9 -4.65 14.30 -15.13
C ILE A 9 -4.58 15.33 -16.27
N ILE A 10 -3.97 14.97 -17.40
CA ILE A 10 -3.81 15.87 -18.54
C ILE A 10 -5.19 16.26 -19.10
N MET A 11 -6.06 15.30 -19.32
CA MET A 11 -7.39 15.55 -19.85
C MET A 11 -8.24 16.36 -18.89
N MET A 12 -8.16 16.12 -17.58
CA MET A 12 -8.92 16.88 -16.60
C MET A 12 -8.47 18.34 -16.50
N ILE A 13 -7.17 18.59 -16.53
CA ILE A 13 -6.63 19.96 -16.53
C ILE A 13 -7.02 20.70 -17.83
N ALA A 14 -7.11 19.99 -18.96
CA ALA A 14 -7.50 20.58 -20.23
C ALA A 14 -9.02 20.74 -20.40
N ALA A 15 -9.83 20.00 -19.62
CA ALA A 15 -11.28 19.96 -19.76
C ALA A 15 -11.97 21.36 -19.68
N PRO A 16 -11.59 22.27 -18.74
CA PRO A 16 -12.20 23.60 -18.67
C PRO A 16 -11.95 24.48 -19.91
N ALA A 17 -10.84 24.25 -20.61
CA ALA A 17 -10.55 24.95 -21.86
C ALA A 17 -11.33 24.40 -23.05
N ILE A 18 -11.67 23.12 -23.04
CA ILE A 18 -12.39 22.45 -24.13
C ILE A 18 -13.91 22.58 -23.97
N ASN A 19 -14.41 22.46 -22.75
CA ASN A 19 -15.83 22.59 -22.42
C ASN A 19 -16.05 23.55 -21.24
N PRO A 20 -15.93 24.87 -21.43
CA PRO A 20 -16.09 25.85 -20.34
C PRO A 20 -17.52 25.92 -19.79
N GLY A 21 -18.49 25.36 -20.48
CA GLY A 21 -19.89 25.28 -20.02
C GLY A 21 -20.23 24.13 -19.09
N ALA A 22 -19.29 23.21 -18.85
CA ALA A 22 -19.50 22.13 -17.93
C ALA A 22 -19.38 22.59 -16.46
N SER A 23 -20.03 21.86 -15.56
CA SER A 23 -19.98 22.15 -14.12
C SER A 23 -18.69 21.62 -13.51
N TYR A 24 -17.76 22.49 -13.22
CA TYR A 24 -16.53 22.19 -12.48
C TYR A 24 -16.61 22.73 -11.06
N VAL A 25 -15.99 22.02 -10.13
CA VAL A 25 -15.80 22.51 -8.77
C VAL A 25 -14.68 23.53 -8.77
N PRO A 26 -14.91 24.80 -8.37
CA PRO A 26 -13.87 25.78 -8.34
C PRO A 26 -12.82 25.42 -7.28
N LEU A 27 -11.55 25.39 -7.67
CA LEU A 27 -10.45 25.19 -6.73
C LEU A 27 -10.17 26.51 -6.00
N ASP A 28 -10.25 26.46 -4.69
CA ASP A 28 -9.84 27.58 -3.85
C ASP A 28 -8.34 27.51 -3.57
N TRP A 29 -7.59 28.43 -4.15
CA TRP A 29 -6.13 28.58 -3.98
C TRP A 29 -5.76 29.58 -2.88
N SER A 30 -6.69 29.92 -2.00
CA SER A 30 -6.39 30.77 -0.85
C SER A 30 -5.43 30.08 0.11
N TRP A 31 -4.64 30.86 0.84
CA TRP A 31 -3.77 30.31 1.88
C TRP A 31 -4.55 29.56 2.96
N GLU A 32 -5.78 29.95 3.21
CA GLU A 32 -6.67 29.30 4.18
C GLU A 32 -7.07 27.90 3.75
N SER A 33 -7.26 27.67 2.45
CA SER A 33 -7.60 26.35 1.90
C SER A 33 -6.38 25.44 1.76
N LEU A 34 -5.18 26.00 1.56
CA LEU A 34 -3.93 25.26 1.41
C LEU A 34 -3.34 24.81 2.76
N ILE A 35 -3.65 25.52 3.84
CA ILE A 35 -3.19 25.13 5.18
C ILE A 35 -4.16 24.11 5.77
N PRO A 36 -3.71 22.89 6.07
CA PRO A 36 -4.59 21.88 6.65
C PRO A 36 -5.10 22.31 8.02
N LYS A 37 -6.38 22.04 8.29
CA LYS A 37 -6.93 22.20 9.62
C LYS A 37 -6.41 21.09 10.51
N PHE A 38 -5.49 21.41 11.42
CA PHE A 38 -4.89 20.44 12.35
C PHE A 38 -5.89 20.01 13.42
N ASN A 39 -6.85 19.19 13.02
CA ASN A 39 -7.83 18.57 13.90
C ASN A 39 -7.53 17.05 14.04
N VAL A 40 -8.24 16.36 14.92
CA VAL A 40 -8.07 14.92 15.15
C VAL A 40 -8.30 14.12 13.87
N GLU A 41 -9.26 14.52 13.06
CA GLU A 41 -9.63 13.88 11.80
C GLU A 41 -8.50 13.93 10.77
N TYR A 42 -7.81 15.08 10.66
CA TYR A 42 -6.60 15.23 9.85
C TYR A 42 -5.51 14.25 10.30
N PHE A 43 -5.20 14.21 11.59
CA PHE A 43 -4.13 13.35 12.09
C PHE A 43 -4.46 11.85 11.95
N THR A 44 -5.70 11.44 12.12
CA THR A 44 -6.13 10.05 11.92
C THR A 44 -6.08 9.63 10.45
N SER A 45 -6.27 10.57 9.52
CA SER A 45 -6.18 10.31 8.07
C SER A 45 -4.74 10.17 7.56
N LEU A 46 -3.72 10.64 8.29
CA LEU A 46 -2.32 10.57 7.85
C LEU A 46 -1.84 9.12 7.64
N SER A 47 -2.35 8.15 8.39
CA SER A 47 -2.02 6.74 8.18
C SER A 47 -2.45 6.24 6.80
N ILE A 48 -3.59 6.72 6.28
CA ILE A 48 -4.09 6.41 4.94
C ILE A 48 -3.17 7.01 3.87
N LEU A 49 -2.64 8.22 4.10
CA LEU A 49 -1.68 8.85 3.18
C LEU A 49 -0.37 8.06 3.13
N ILE A 50 0.18 7.63 4.27
CA ILE A 50 1.37 6.77 4.31
C ILE A 50 1.11 5.46 3.58
N PHE A 51 -0.06 4.85 3.78
CA PHE A 51 -0.49 3.65 3.05
C PHE A 51 -0.55 3.90 1.53
N ALA A 52 -1.15 5.02 1.11
CA ALA A 52 -1.36 5.34 -0.31
C ALA A 52 -0.05 5.55 -1.09
N VAL A 53 0.98 6.12 -0.46
CA VAL A 53 2.30 6.33 -1.09
C VAL A 53 3.26 5.15 -0.89
N GLY A 54 2.88 4.16 -0.08
CA GLY A 54 3.66 2.96 0.20
C GLY A 54 3.61 1.92 -0.92
N GLY A 55 4.37 0.83 -0.76
CA GLY A 55 4.33 -0.32 -1.67
C GLY A 55 5.57 -0.51 -2.52
N CYS A 56 6.50 0.44 -2.54
CA CYS A 56 7.76 0.34 -3.26
C CYS A 56 8.62 -0.85 -2.76
N GLU A 57 8.49 -1.22 -1.50
CA GLU A 57 9.20 -2.34 -0.88
C GLU A 57 8.85 -3.70 -1.48
N LYS A 58 7.68 -3.83 -2.11
CA LYS A 58 7.23 -5.08 -2.76
C LYS A 58 8.17 -5.53 -3.89
N ILE A 59 8.98 -4.62 -4.43
CA ILE A 59 9.94 -4.92 -5.49
C ILE A 59 11.26 -5.45 -4.92
N SER A 60 11.54 -5.25 -3.62
CA SER A 60 12.82 -5.63 -3.00
C SER A 60 13.23 -7.10 -3.18
N PRO A 61 12.34 -8.10 -3.18
CA PRO A 61 12.72 -9.51 -3.41
C PRO A 61 13.29 -9.77 -4.82
N TYR A 62 13.04 -8.87 -5.75
CA TYR A 62 13.49 -9.01 -7.15
C TYR A 62 14.79 -8.27 -7.45
N VAL A 63 15.42 -7.63 -6.44
CA VAL A 63 16.65 -6.85 -6.63
C VAL A 63 17.76 -7.66 -7.33
N ASN A 64 17.91 -8.94 -6.95
CA ASN A 64 18.93 -9.83 -7.53
C ASN A 64 18.62 -10.29 -8.97
N LYS A 65 17.42 -9.98 -9.48
CA LYS A 65 17.01 -10.28 -10.87
C LYS A 65 17.21 -9.08 -11.81
N VAL A 66 17.70 -7.96 -11.28
CA VAL A 66 17.97 -6.74 -12.03
C VAL A 66 19.43 -6.73 -12.49
N ASP A 67 19.68 -6.42 -13.75
CA ASP A 67 21.04 -6.23 -14.26
C ASP A 67 21.70 -5.04 -13.55
N ASN A 68 22.91 -5.25 -13.01
CA ASN A 68 23.66 -4.26 -12.26
C ASN A 68 22.80 -3.59 -11.15
N PRO A 69 22.39 -4.37 -10.14
CA PRO A 69 21.38 -3.94 -9.17
C PRO A 69 21.80 -2.71 -8.37
N ALA A 70 23.08 -2.56 -8.04
CA ALA A 70 23.60 -1.40 -7.32
C ALA A 70 23.38 -0.07 -8.05
N LYS A 71 23.29 -0.08 -9.38
CA LYS A 71 23.10 1.11 -10.22
C LYS A 71 21.65 1.28 -10.68
N ASN A 72 21.03 0.21 -11.16
CA ASN A 72 19.73 0.29 -11.83
C ASN A 72 18.56 0.25 -10.86
N PHE A 73 18.65 -0.53 -9.77
CA PHE A 73 17.59 -0.61 -8.79
C PHE A 73 17.32 0.73 -8.08
N PRO A 74 18.33 1.48 -7.56
CA PRO A 74 18.11 2.80 -6.99
C PRO A 74 17.50 3.82 -7.94
N LYS A 75 17.91 3.79 -9.22
CA LYS A 75 17.33 4.68 -10.25
C LYS A 75 15.86 4.39 -10.47
N GLY A 76 15.50 3.11 -10.56
CA GLY A 76 14.11 2.68 -10.66
C GLY A 76 13.28 3.14 -9.46
N MET A 77 13.81 3.01 -8.24
CA MET A 77 13.13 3.46 -7.02
C MET A 77 12.93 4.97 -6.96
N ILE A 78 13.94 5.76 -7.36
CA ILE A 78 13.82 7.22 -7.40
C ILE A 78 12.78 7.64 -8.46
N SER A 79 12.82 7.04 -9.65
CA SER A 79 11.85 7.30 -10.71
C SER A 79 10.42 6.98 -10.26
N LEU A 80 10.24 5.84 -9.59
CA LEU A 80 8.95 5.44 -9.03
C LEU A 80 8.47 6.44 -7.97
N ALA A 81 9.33 6.88 -7.06
CA ALA A 81 8.97 7.86 -6.02
C ALA A 81 8.54 9.20 -6.62
N ILE A 82 9.27 9.73 -7.62
CA ILE A 82 8.91 10.95 -8.33
C ILE A 82 7.56 10.79 -9.04
N MET A 83 7.37 9.67 -9.71
CA MET A 83 6.13 9.35 -10.42
C MET A 83 4.92 9.31 -9.48
N VAL A 84 5.06 8.61 -8.34
CA VAL A 84 3.99 8.52 -7.33
C VAL A 84 3.67 9.91 -6.77
N MET A 85 4.68 10.74 -6.49
CA MET A 85 4.50 12.10 -6.00
C MET A 85 3.72 12.96 -7.01
N ILE A 86 4.11 12.93 -8.29
CA ILE A 86 3.43 13.69 -9.37
C ILE A 86 1.99 13.22 -9.50
N CYS A 87 1.75 11.91 -9.57
CA CYS A 87 0.39 11.37 -9.70
C CYS A 87 -0.47 11.67 -8.46
N ALA A 88 0.10 11.63 -7.26
CA ALA A 88 -0.63 11.94 -6.04
C ALA A 88 -1.07 13.42 -6.01
N VAL A 89 -0.14 14.34 -6.24
CA VAL A 89 -0.43 15.79 -6.18
C VAL A 89 -1.38 16.20 -7.31
N LEU A 90 -1.01 15.94 -8.56
CA LEU A 90 -1.82 16.36 -9.71
C LEU A 90 -3.14 15.57 -9.81
N GLY A 91 -3.14 14.30 -9.41
CA GLY A 91 -4.35 13.49 -9.36
C GLY A 91 -5.36 14.01 -8.34
N THR A 92 -4.89 14.44 -7.17
CA THR A 92 -5.76 15.06 -6.14
C THR A 92 -6.33 16.39 -6.62
N VAL A 93 -5.54 17.23 -7.29
CA VAL A 93 -6.02 18.46 -7.89
C VAL A 93 -7.07 18.17 -8.95
N ALA A 94 -6.82 17.22 -9.86
CA ALA A 94 -7.75 16.83 -10.91
C ALA A 94 -9.08 16.29 -10.34
N LEU A 95 -9.03 15.47 -9.30
CA LEU A 95 -10.24 14.99 -8.61
C LEU A 95 -10.97 16.12 -7.88
N GLY A 96 -10.26 17.06 -7.26
CA GLY A 96 -10.84 18.22 -6.60
C GLY A 96 -11.60 19.16 -7.56
N MET A 97 -11.25 19.16 -8.85
CA MET A 97 -12.01 19.88 -9.89
C MET A 97 -13.33 19.19 -10.28
N MET A 98 -13.47 17.90 -9.96
CA MET A 98 -14.65 17.09 -10.33
C MET A 98 -15.62 16.90 -9.17
N PHE A 99 -15.12 16.74 -7.95
CA PHE A 99 -15.91 16.31 -6.80
C PHE A 99 -15.90 17.36 -5.71
N SER A 100 -17.08 17.70 -5.22
CA SER A 100 -17.22 18.56 -4.04
C SER A 100 -16.90 17.80 -2.75
N GLY A 101 -16.56 18.51 -1.68
CA GLY A 101 -16.31 17.90 -0.37
C GLY A 101 -17.49 17.07 0.14
N ALA A 102 -18.72 17.46 -0.16
CA ALA A 102 -19.93 16.74 0.25
C ALA A 102 -20.08 15.36 -0.43
N GLU A 103 -19.57 15.22 -1.66
CA GLU A 103 -19.62 13.95 -2.42
C GLU A 103 -18.57 12.93 -1.96
N ILE A 104 -17.52 13.36 -1.27
CA ILE A 104 -16.39 12.51 -0.87
C ILE A 104 -16.28 12.29 0.65
N THR A 105 -17.14 12.91 1.45
CA THR A 105 -17.13 12.82 2.92
C THR A 105 -18.45 12.25 3.45
N GLY A 106 -18.47 11.91 4.73
CA GLY A 106 -19.67 11.41 5.39
C GLY A 106 -20.13 10.05 4.88
N GLU A 107 -21.41 9.89 4.63
CA GLU A 107 -22.02 8.64 4.17
C GLU A 107 -21.60 8.28 2.74
N ALA A 108 -21.31 9.27 1.89
CA ALA A 108 -20.85 9.08 0.53
C ALA A 108 -19.41 8.54 0.43
N GLN A 109 -18.61 8.67 1.51
CA GLN A 109 -17.20 8.27 1.51
C GLN A 109 -16.98 6.80 1.12
N ALA A 110 -17.81 5.90 1.61
CA ALA A 110 -17.67 4.46 1.32
C ALA A 110 -17.89 4.17 -0.17
N SER A 111 -18.91 4.78 -0.77
CA SER A 111 -19.20 4.67 -2.20
C SER A 111 -18.08 5.29 -3.04
N PHE A 112 -17.58 6.46 -2.64
CA PHE A 112 -16.48 7.12 -3.33
C PHE A 112 -15.18 6.31 -3.29
N ILE A 113 -14.84 5.70 -2.17
CA ILE A 113 -13.66 4.81 -2.06
C ILE A 113 -13.80 3.60 -3.00
N ALA A 114 -15.00 3.05 -3.14
CA ALA A 114 -15.23 1.89 -3.98
C ALA A 114 -15.32 2.23 -5.48
N ASN A 115 -15.99 3.30 -5.84
CA ASN A 115 -16.42 3.61 -7.22
C ASN A 115 -15.85 4.93 -7.77
N GLY A 116 -15.26 5.78 -6.94
CA GLY A 116 -14.88 7.16 -7.32
C GLY A 116 -13.98 7.26 -8.55
N ALA A 117 -13.12 6.27 -8.79
CA ALA A 117 -12.31 6.24 -10.00
C ALA A 117 -13.16 6.01 -11.26
N TYR A 118 -14.19 5.14 -11.20
CA TYR A 118 -15.12 4.93 -12.32
C TYR A 118 -15.98 6.17 -12.57
N GLU A 119 -16.48 6.79 -11.50
CA GLU A 119 -17.25 8.03 -11.57
C GLU A 119 -16.41 9.18 -12.15
N ALA A 120 -15.12 9.28 -11.79
CA ALA A 120 -14.21 10.26 -12.34
C ALA A 120 -14.04 10.10 -13.87
N PHE A 121 -13.86 8.88 -14.35
CA PHE A 121 -13.77 8.63 -15.79
C PHE A 121 -15.10 8.77 -16.51
N GLN A 122 -16.22 8.56 -15.83
CA GLN A 122 -17.55 8.85 -16.37
C GLN A 122 -17.76 10.35 -16.58
N ARG A 123 -17.53 11.17 -15.55
CA ARG A 123 -17.60 12.63 -15.64
C ARG A 123 -16.62 13.19 -16.68
N LEU A 124 -15.42 12.62 -16.77
CA LEU A 124 -14.47 12.98 -17.82
C LEU A 124 -15.04 12.71 -19.21
N GLY A 125 -15.73 11.59 -19.42
CA GLY A 125 -16.41 11.27 -20.66
C GLY A 125 -17.54 12.26 -21.02
N GLU A 126 -18.25 12.74 -20.02
CA GLU A 126 -19.28 13.78 -20.19
C GLU A 126 -18.66 15.13 -20.59
N TYR A 127 -17.54 15.53 -19.98
CA TYR A 127 -16.83 16.76 -20.33
C TYR A 127 -16.35 16.80 -21.79
N TYR A 128 -15.98 15.65 -22.32
CA TYR A 128 -15.50 15.49 -23.71
C TYR A 128 -16.58 15.01 -24.67
N HIS A 129 -17.84 14.86 -24.25
CA HIS A 129 -18.97 14.38 -25.05
C HIS A 129 -18.74 13.02 -25.72
N VAL A 130 -17.94 12.14 -25.08
CA VAL A 130 -17.63 10.78 -25.58
C VAL A 130 -18.38 9.67 -24.85
N GLY A 131 -19.31 10.04 -23.98
CA GLY A 131 -20.11 9.09 -23.19
C GLY A 131 -19.25 8.16 -22.33
N ASN A 132 -19.56 6.87 -22.34
CA ASN A 132 -18.90 5.88 -21.47
C ASN A 132 -17.54 5.36 -21.98
N LEU A 133 -16.99 5.92 -23.06
CA LEU A 133 -15.75 5.42 -23.67
C LEU A 133 -14.59 5.35 -22.67
N PHE A 134 -14.39 6.41 -21.89
CA PHE A 134 -13.31 6.46 -20.90
C PHE A 134 -13.53 5.49 -19.75
N VAL A 135 -14.75 5.25 -19.31
CA VAL A 135 -15.08 4.26 -18.26
C VAL A 135 -14.74 2.85 -18.74
N ILE A 136 -15.12 2.49 -19.97
CA ILE A 136 -14.82 1.18 -20.55
C ILE A 136 -13.32 0.96 -20.66
N PHE A 137 -12.60 1.96 -21.19
CA PHE A 137 -11.16 1.88 -21.35
C PHE A 137 -10.44 1.81 -19.98
N TYR A 138 -10.87 2.64 -19.02
CA TYR A 138 -10.37 2.58 -17.64
C TYR A 138 -10.65 1.20 -17.01
N GLY A 139 -11.86 0.69 -17.13
CA GLY A 139 -12.26 -0.62 -16.59
C GLY A 139 -11.40 -1.75 -17.10
N ALA A 140 -11.13 -1.78 -18.41
CA ALA A 140 -10.25 -2.77 -19.03
C ALA A 140 -8.80 -2.65 -18.49
N CYS A 141 -8.24 -1.44 -18.48
CA CYS A 141 -6.88 -1.20 -17.95
C CYS A 141 -6.78 -1.48 -16.46
N ASN A 142 -7.81 -1.12 -15.68
CA ASN A 142 -7.88 -1.39 -14.25
C ASN A 142 -7.91 -2.89 -13.97
N THR A 143 -8.73 -3.65 -14.70
CA THR A 143 -8.81 -5.10 -14.55
C THR A 143 -7.44 -5.76 -14.77
N ILE A 144 -6.74 -5.43 -15.85
CA ILE A 144 -5.39 -5.94 -16.12
C ILE A 144 -4.42 -5.52 -15.01
N GLY A 145 -4.48 -4.27 -14.58
CA GLY A 145 -3.65 -3.73 -13.50
C GLY A 145 -3.88 -4.42 -12.17
N GLN A 146 -5.13 -4.71 -11.82
CA GLN A 146 -5.50 -5.41 -10.58
C GLN A 146 -5.04 -6.86 -10.59
N PHE A 147 -5.13 -7.58 -11.73
CA PHE A 147 -4.55 -8.91 -11.84
C PHE A 147 -3.03 -8.90 -11.61
N SER A 148 -2.31 -7.97 -12.20
CA SER A 148 -0.86 -7.84 -12.00
C SER A 148 -0.52 -7.53 -10.54
N THR A 149 -1.28 -6.65 -9.90
CA THR A 149 -1.12 -6.29 -8.49
C THR A 149 -1.42 -7.48 -7.58
N LEU A 150 -2.46 -8.28 -7.90
CA LEU A 150 -2.81 -9.49 -7.15
C LEU A 150 -1.66 -10.50 -7.18
N VAL A 151 -1.13 -10.79 -8.37
CA VAL A 151 0.00 -11.72 -8.52
C VAL A 151 1.21 -11.25 -7.70
N LEU A 152 1.58 -9.97 -7.83
CA LEU A 152 2.68 -9.39 -7.06
C LEU A 152 2.43 -9.42 -5.55
N SER A 153 1.21 -9.15 -5.12
CA SER A 153 0.84 -9.13 -3.70
C SER A 153 0.84 -10.50 -3.05
N ILE A 154 0.70 -11.57 -3.84
CA ILE A 154 0.83 -12.94 -3.37
C ILE A 154 2.30 -13.41 -3.41
N ASP A 155 3.00 -13.19 -4.54
CA ASP A 155 4.35 -13.73 -4.76
C ASP A 155 5.42 -12.99 -3.93
N ALA A 156 5.38 -11.65 -3.88
CA ALA A 156 6.42 -10.87 -3.23
C ALA A 156 6.58 -11.16 -1.72
N PRO A 157 5.51 -11.20 -0.89
CA PRO A 157 5.65 -11.55 0.52
C PRO A 157 6.13 -12.99 0.75
N LEU A 158 5.73 -13.92 -0.12
CA LEU A 158 6.22 -15.30 -0.05
C LEU A 158 7.72 -15.36 -0.32
N ARG A 159 8.20 -14.67 -1.36
CA ARG A 159 9.63 -14.61 -1.65
C ARG A 159 10.41 -13.89 -0.56
N MET A 160 9.90 -12.81 0.01
CA MET A 160 10.54 -12.13 1.14
C MET A 160 10.77 -13.06 2.33
N LEU A 161 9.81 -13.97 2.59
CA LEU A 161 9.87 -14.90 3.70
C LEU A 161 10.64 -16.19 3.34
N LEU A 162 10.43 -16.73 2.13
CA LEU A 162 10.89 -18.08 1.77
C LEU A 162 12.23 -18.09 1.03
N ASP A 163 12.65 -17.00 0.41
CA ASP A 163 13.97 -16.89 -0.24
C ASP A 163 15.08 -16.50 0.74
N ASP A 164 14.73 -15.93 1.92
CA ASP A 164 15.72 -15.63 2.95
C ASP A 164 16.20 -16.90 3.65
N GLY A 165 17.51 -17.16 3.59
CA GLY A 165 18.15 -18.33 4.17
C GLY A 165 17.94 -18.44 5.70
N ASN A 166 17.89 -17.31 6.42
CA ASN A 166 17.66 -17.29 7.85
C ASN A 166 16.17 -17.51 8.20
N ALA A 167 15.24 -16.97 7.42
CA ALA A 167 13.82 -17.13 7.66
C ALA A 167 13.33 -18.56 7.34
N ARG A 168 13.95 -19.26 6.39
CA ARG A 168 13.60 -20.64 6.00
C ARG A 168 13.57 -21.63 7.16
N GLN A 169 14.43 -21.44 8.16
CA GLN A 169 14.49 -22.34 9.34
C GLN A 169 13.27 -22.20 10.27
N PHE A 170 12.49 -21.13 10.14
CA PHE A 170 11.30 -20.87 10.95
C PHE A 170 9.99 -21.18 10.21
N VAL A 171 10.07 -21.57 8.95
CA VAL A 171 8.90 -21.81 8.10
C VAL A 171 8.67 -23.31 7.92
N PRO A 172 7.41 -23.80 7.99
CA PRO A 172 7.08 -25.20 7.74
C PRO A 172 7.63 -25.73 6.41
N LYS A 173 8.19 -26.95 6.42
CA LYS A 173 8.87 -27.58 5.25
C LYS A 173 7.96 -27.61 4.01
N GLN A 174 6.67 -27.83 4.20
CA GLN A 174 5.70 -27.89 3.10
C GLN A 174 5.60 -26.59 2.30
N LEU A 175 5.81 -25.43 2.97
CA LEU A 175 5.76 -24.12 2.30
C LEU A 175 7.02 -23.81 1.46
N LEU A 176 8.12 -24.53 1.73
CA LEU A 176 9.38 -24.35 1.02
C LEU A 176 9.44 -25.06 -0.33
N VAL A 177 8.44 -25.93 -0.62
CA VAL A 177 8.39 -26.68 -1.88
C VAL A 177 8.07 -25.74 -3.04
N GLN A 178 8.97 -25.71 -4.01
CA GLN A 178 8.82 -24.95 -5.27
C GLN A 178 8.44 -25.90 -6.40
N ASN A 179 7.74 -25.38 -7.41
CA ASN A 179 7.54 -26.08 -8.68
C ASN A 179 8.73 -25.87 -9.62
N ASP A 180 8.68 -26.49 -10.81
CA ASP A 180 9.72 -26.39 -11.85
C ASP A 180 10.00 -24.96 -12.32
N LYS A 181 9.08 -24.02 -12.08
CA LYS A 181 9.20 -22.59 -12.41
C LYS A 181 9.62 -21.72 -11.22
N GLY A 182 9.96 -22.32 -10.06
CA GLY A 182 10.42 -21.62 -8.87
C GLY A 182 9.29 -20.91 -8.10
N ALA A 183 8.03 -21.33 -8.24
CA ALA A 183 6.91 -20.77 -7.48
C ALA A 183 6.59 -21.63 -6.26
N TYR A 184 6.32 -20.98 -5.12
CA TYR A 184 5.93 -21.63 -3.86
C TYR A 184 4.44 -21.98 -3.84
N ILE A 185 4.06 -23.09 -4.50
CA ILE A 185 2.64 -23.45 -4.71
C ILE A 185 1.85 -23.57 -3.41
N ASN A 186 2.41 -24.21 -2.40
CA ASN A 186 1.71 -24.39 -1.14
C ASN A 186 1.54 -23.07 -0.37
N GLY A 187 2.50 -22.15 -0.47
CA GLY A 187 2.37 -20.79 0.05
C GLY A 187 1.27 -20.01 -0.66
N ILE A 188 1.22 -20.09 -1.99
CA ILE A 188 0.17 -19.46 -2.80
C ILE A 188 -1.21 -20.01 -2.41
N LYS A 189 -1.35 -21.34 -2.33
CA LYS A 189 -2.61 -21.98 -1.91
C LYS A 189 -3.06 -21.51 -0.52
N LEU A 190 -2.12 -21.42 0.43
CA LEU A 190 -2.43 -20.94 1.79
C LEU A 190 -2.97 -19.51 1.77
N ILE A 191 -2.31 -18.60 1.05
CA ILE A 191 -2.77 -17.20 0.94
C ILE A 191 -4.14 -17.12 0.27
N VAL A 192 -4.35 -17.85 -0.83
CA VAL A 192 -5.63 -17.85 -1.56
C VAL A 192 -6.77 -18.40 -0.68
N VAL A 193 -6.53 -19.49 0.05
CA VAL A 193 -7.54 -20.07 0.96
C VAL A 193 -7.87 -19.12 2.10
N LEU A 194 -6.85 -18.52 2.76
CA LEU A 194 -7.07 -17.58 3.87
C LEU A 194 -7.78 -16.31 3.40
N SER A 195 -7.34 -15.74 2.28
CA SER A 195 -7.98 -14.54 1.72
C SER A 195 -9.40 -14.82 1.26
N GLY A 196 -9.63 -15.96 0.60
CA GLY A 196 -10.95 -16.40 0.18
C GLY A 196 -11.89 -16.64 1.37
N ALA A 197 -11.41 -17.25 2.44
CA ALA A 197 -12.20 -17.45 3.66
C ALA A 197 -12.60 -16.10 4.30
N ILE A 198 -11.68 -15.14 4.38
CA ILE A 198 -11.97 -13.80 4.90
C ILE A 198 -13.05 -13.11 4.03
N ILE A 199 -12.93 -13.18 2.71
CA ILE A 199 -13.92 -12.59 1.79
C ILE A 199 -15.29 -13.27 1.96
N LEU A 200 -15.33 -14.60 2.04
CA LEU A 200 -16.59 -15.34 2.22
C LEU A 200 -17.29 -15.02 3.54
N ILE A 201 -16.55 -14.95 4.64
CA ILE A 201 -17.11 -14.56 5.95
C ILE A 201 -17.72 -13.16 5.89
N GLN A 202 -17.11 -12.25 5.16
CA GLN A 202 -17.58 -10.87 5.05
C GLN A 202 -18.81 -10.73 4.15
N LEU A 203 -18.90 -11.52 3.07
CA LEU A 203 -20.07 -11.54 2.17
C LEU A 203 -21.35 -12.01 2.86
N LEU A 204 -21.24 -12.74 3.96
CA LEU A 204 -22.39 -13.24 4.71
C LEU A 204 -23.09 -12.19 5.60
N GLY A 205 -22.53 -10.98 5.76
CA GLY A 205 -23.06 -10.06 6.78
C GLY A 205 -23.19 -8.57 6.42
N LYS A 206 -22.64 -8.06 5.32
CA LYS A 206 -22.61 -6.61 5.03
C LYS A 206 -22.52 -6.29 3.54
N ASP A 207 -22.83 -5.04 3.17
CA ASP A 207 -22.65 -4.52 1.82
C ASP A 207 -21.18 -4.54 1.38
N ALA A 208 -20.95 -4.79 0.09
CA ALA A 208 -19.59 -4.90 -0.46
C ALA A 208 -18.73 -3.63 -0.25
N SER A 209 -19.36 -2.44 -0.29
CA SER A 209 -18.69 -1.16 -0.04
C SER A 209 -18.14 -1.04 1.39
N ASP A 210 -18.90 -1.52 2.38
CA ASP A 210 -18.49 -1.53 3.78
C ASP A 210 -17.30 -2.45 4.02
N ILE A 211 -17.29 -3.60 3.34
CA ILE A 211 -16.21 -4.58 3.39
C ILE A 211 -14.92 -3.98 2.84
N ILE A 212 -14.98 -3.37 1.65
CA ILE A 212 -13.83 -2.73 1.01
C ILE A 212 -13.27 -1.62 1.92
N THR A 213 -14.15 -0.80 2.47
CA THR A 213 -13.76 0.29 3.38
C THR A 213 -13.09 -0.25 4.64
N TRP A 214 -13.64 -1.28 5.25
CA TRP A 214 -13.07 -1.90 6.45
C TRP A 214 -11.71 -2.53 6.16
N LEU A 215 -11.55 -3.30 5.07
CA LEU A 215 -10.27 -3.88 4.66
C LEU A 215 -9.21 -2.81 4.36
N THR A 216 -9.60 -1.74 3.70
CA THR A 216 -8.71 -0.62 3.40
C THR A 216 -8.22 0.05 4.68
N ARG A 217 -9.10 0.29 5.63
CA ARG A 217 -8.74 0.85 6.95
C ARG A 217 -7.81 -0.09 7.74
N LEU A 218 -8.12 -1.38 7.79
CA LEU A 218 -7.27 -2.37 8.45
C LEU A 218 -5.87 -2.40 7.83
N ASN A 219 -5.79 -2.39 6.50
CA ASN A 219 -4.53 -2.38 5.78
C ASN A 219 -3.76 -1.06 5.98
N SER A 220 -4.46 0.08 6.09
CA SER A 220 -3.85 1.39 6.36
C SER A 220 -3.20 1.50 7.76
N VAL A 221 -3.60 0.65 8.70
CA VAL A 221 -2.95 0.53 10.02
C VAL A 221 -1.80 -0.48 9.98
N CYS A 222 -2.05 -1.67 9.44
CA CYS A 222 -1.08 -2.77 9.48
C CYS A 222 0.12 -2.55 8.54
N MET A 223 -0.09 -1.95 7.38
CA MET A 223 0.98 -1.74 6.40
C MET A 223 2.05 -0.73 6.86
N PRO A 224 1.69 0.45 7.40
CA PRO A 224 2.70 1.38 7.91
C PRO A 224 3.50 0.83 9.10
N LEU A 225 2.91 -0.03 9.94
CA LEU A 225 3.64 -0.69 11.04
C LEU A 225 4.83 -1.51 10.54
N ARG A 226 4.74 -2.11 9.35
CA ARG A 226 5.88 -2.83 8.74
C ARG A 226 7.03 -1.89 8.40
N TYR A 227 6.75 -0.65 8.02
CA TYR A 227 7.78 0.34 7.69
C TYR A 227 8.61 0.74 8.91
N LEU A 228 8.07 0.63 10.13
CA LEU A 228 8.85 0.87 11.34
C LEU A 228 10.07 -0.06 11.41
N TRP A 229 9.90 -1.33 11.04
CA TRP A 229 11.02 -2.28 10.98
C TRP A 229 12.04 -1.92 9.88
N VAL A 230 11.56 -1.44 8.73
CA VAL A 230 12.43 -0.99 7.63
C VAL A 230 13.26 0.23 8.07
N PHE A 231 12.63 1.22 8.70
CA PHE A 231 13.32 2.40 9.21
C PHE A 231 14.28 2.05 10.35
N PHE A 232 13.87 1.17 11.25
CA PHE A 232 14.75 0.66 12.31
C PHE A 232 15.99 -0.06 11.73
N ALA A 233 15.78 -0.96 10.78
CA ALA A 233 16.87 -1.65 10.10
C ALA A 233 17.79 -0.66 9.37
N TYR A 234 17.23 0.36 8.70
CA TYR A 234 18.00 1.41 8.06
C TYR A 234 18.89 2.17 9.06
N ILE A 235 18.34 2.57 10.21
CA ILE A 235 19.08 3.27 11.27
C ILE A 235 20.23 2.38 11.80
N MET A 236 19.95 1.09 12.04
CA MET A 236 20.96 0.13 12.52
C MET A 236 22.05 -0.13 11.49
N LEU A 237 21.70 -0.29 10.21
CA LEU A 237 22.66 -0.41 9.13
C LEU A 237 23.56 0.83 9.01
N ARG A 238 23.01 2.03 9.27
CA ARG A 238 23.80 3.27 9.31
C ARG A 238 24.70 3.38 10.54
N LYS A 239 24.40 2.66 11.61
CA LYS A 239 25.25 2.55 12.80
C LYS A 239 26.37 1.53 12.60
N LEU A 240 26.12 0.44 11.87
CA LEU A 240 27.03 -0.68 11.64
C LEU A 240 27.76 -0.58 10.28
N THR A 241 28.16 0.61 9.88
CA THR A 241 28.79 0.89 8.57
C THR A 241 30.03 0.03 8.31
N ASP A 242 30.82 -0.22 9.35
CA ASP A 242 32.10 -0.96 9.23
C ASP A 242 31.91 -2.47 9.02
N LYS A 243 30.75 -3.01 9.44
CA LYS A 243 30.44 -4.44 9.31
C LYS A 243 29.76 -4.78 7.98
N PHE A 244 29.02 -3.84 7.39
CA PHE A 244 28.25 -4.04 6.19
C PHE A 244 28.62 -3.02 5.11
N PRO A 245 29.51 -3.37 4.17
CA PRO A 245 29.90 -2.51 3.06
C PRO A 245 28.68 -2.22 2.18
N ARG A 246 28.61 -1.01 1.66
CA ARG A 246 27.47 -0.53 0.86
C ARG A 246 27.93 -0.13 -0.52
N GLU A 247 27.29 -0.67 -1.52
CA GLU A 247 27.54 -0.31 -2.92
C GLU A 247 26.83 0.98 -3.34
N TYR A 248 25.70 1.31 -2.68
CA TYR A 248 24.92 2.53 -2.97
C TYR A 248 24.54 3.28 -1.70
N MET A 249 24.69 4.60 -1.72
CA MET A 249 24.26 5.52 -0.67
C MET A 249 23.53 6.73 -1.27
N PHE A 250 22.22 6.83 -1.05
CA PHE A 250 21.43 8.00 -1.45
C PHE A 250 21.88 9.26 -0.68
N VAL A 251 22.00 9.15 0.64
CA VAL A 251 22.54 10.22 1.51
C VAL A 251 23.94 9.80 1.99
N LYS A 252 24.95 10.51 1.53
CA LYS A 252 26.37 10.19 1.87
C LYS A 252 26.70 10.44 3.34
N ASN A 253 26.18 11.53 3.93
CA ASN A 253 26.42 11.87 5.32
C ASN A 253 25.64 10.95 6.27
N ASN A 254 26.34 10.21 7.12
CA ASN A 254 25.71 9.28 8.05
C ASN A 254 24.86 9.95 9.14
N GLY A 255 25.22 11.16 9.58
CA GLY A 255 24.44 11.90 10.57
C GLY A 255 23.07 12.32 10.01
N ILE A 256 23.07 12.93 8.81
CA ILE A 256 21.85 13.34 8.10
C ILE A 256 21.00 12.11 7.77
N ALA A 257 21.63 11.01 7.33
CA ALA A 257 20.92 9.78 7.01
C ALA A 257 20.21 9.17 8.23
N LYS A 258 20.87 9.15 9.39
CA LYS A 258 20.27 8.70 10.66
C LYS A 258 19.13 9.62 11.10
N PHE A 259 19.30 10.93 10.99
CA PHE A 259 18.25 11.90 11.31
C PHE A 259 17.00 11.64 10.50
N PHE A 260 17.10 11.50 9.16
CA PHE A 260 15.94 11.17 8.31
C PHE A 260 15.34 9.81 8.66
N GLY A 261 16.16 8.81 8.97
CA GLY A 261 15.67 7.49 9.40
C GLY A 261 14.84 7.58 10.69
N VAL A 262 15.33 8.30 11.70
CA VAL A 262 14.61 8.53 12.97
C VAL A 262 13.35 9.36 12.74
N TRP A 263 13.44 10.40 11.92
CA TRP A 263 12.28 11.23 11.56
C TRP A 263 11.18 10.43 10.90
N CYS A 264 11.50 9.65 9.86
CA CYS A 264 10.52 8.78 9.20
C CYS A 264 9.93 7.73 10.16
N PHE A 265 10.76 7.14 11.03
CA PHE A 265 10.29 6.22 12.07
C PHE A 265 9.29 6.90 13.01
N ALA A 266 9.64 8.07 13.56
CA ALA A 266 8.79 8.79 14.52
C ALA A 266 7.46 9.24 13.89
N VAL A 267 7.51 9.84 12.70
CA VAL A 267 6.30 10.27 11.98
C VAL A 267 5.40 9.07 11.68
N THR A 268 5.96 7.97 11.15
CA THR A 268 5.19 6.77 10.85
C THR A 268 4.58 6.16 12.12
N LEU A 269 5.33 6.10 13.23
CA LEU A 269 4.81 5.60 14.50
C LEU A 269 3.65 6.44 15.02
N ILE A 270 3.78 7.76 15.00
CA ILE A 270 2.71 8.68 15.41
C ILE A 270 1.47 8.48 14.53
N CYS A 271 1.65 8.43 13.21
CA CYS A 271 0.55 8.21 12.27
C CYS A 271 -0.12 6.85 12.46
N CYS A 272 0.63 5.78 12.78
CA CYS A 272 0.05 4.48 13.09
C CYS A 272 -0.81 4.52 14.37
N ILE A 273 -0.30 5.14 15.44
CA ILE A 273 -1.04 5.25 16.70
C ILE A 273 -2.33 6.05 16.50
N LEU A 274 -2.24 7.19 15.80
CA LEU A 274 -3.40 8.04 15.51
C LEU A 274 -4.38 7.35 14.56
N GLY A 275 -3.89 6.60 13.57
CA GLY A 275 -4.72 5.84 12.62
C GLY A 275 -5.50 4.68 13.24
N MET A 276 -5.08 4.19 14.43
CA MET A 276 -5.85 3.20 15.19
C MET A 276 -7.11 3.81 15.82
N TYR A 277 -7.10 5.12 16.07
CA TYR A 277 -8.20 5.81 16.70
C TYR A 277 -9.37 6.04 15.71
N ALA A 278 -10.54 5.54 16.03
CA ALA A 278 -11.78 5.78 15.30
C ALA A 278 -12.68 6.73 16.11
N ALA A 279 -12.79 7.98 15.67
CA ALA A 279 -13.59 8.98 16.36
C ALA A 279 -15.05 8.52 16.47
N GLY A 280 -15.58 8.53 17.71
CA GLY A 280 -16.97 8.15 17.97
C GLY A 280 -17.26 6.64 18.01
N ASP A 281 -16.28 5.77 17.72
CA ASP A 281 -16.47 4.31 17.74
C ASP A 281 -15.35 3.62 18.56
N PRO A 282 -15.56 3.44 19.88
CA PRO A 282 -14.57 2.82 20.75
C PRO A 282 -14.33 1.34 20.41
N VAL A 283 -15.35 0.62 19.94
CA VAL A 283 -15.24 -0.79 19.57
C VAL A 283 -14.30 -0.93 18.37
N ARG A 284 -14.49 -0.09 17.35
CA ARG A 284 -13.63 -0.06 16.17
C ARG A 284 -12.20 0.34 16.51
N THR A 285 -11.99 1.28 17.43
CA THR A 285 -10.66 1.66 17.93
C THR A 285 -9.94 0.46 18.55
N VAL A 286 -10.61 -0.32 19.40
CA VAL A 286 -10.05 -1.54 19.99
C VAL A 286 -9.72 -2.58 18.93
N PHE A 287 -10.61 -2.81 17.95
CA PHE A 287 -10.34 -3.71 16.84
C PHE A 287 -9.12 -3.31 16.01
N ASN A 288 -9.00 -2.02 15.66
CA ASN A 288 -7.85 -1.50 14.92
C ASN A 288 -6.54 -1.69 15.71
N ALA A 289 -6.56 -1.46 17.03
CA ALA A 289 -5.40 -1.60 17.89
C ALA A 289 -5.00 -3.07 18.10
N LEU A 290 -5.97 -4.00 18.18
CA LEU A 290 -5.70 -5.43 18.40
C LEU A 290 -5.30 -6.17 17.11
N SER A 291 -5.77 -5.73 15.95
CA SER A 291 -5.55 -6.44 14.68
C SER A 291 -4.07 -6.73 14.36
N PRO A 292 -3.09 -5.82 14.55
CA PRO A 292 -1.69 -6.11 14.31
C PRO A 292 -1.14 -7.22 15.22
N PHE A 293 -1.61 -7.28 16.47
CA PHE A 293 -1.21 -8.32 17.42
C PHE A 293 -1.78 -9.68 17.06
N VAL A 294 -3.02 -9.74 16.56
CA VAL A 294 -3.61 -10.99 16.05
C VAL A 294 -2.79 -11.52 14.87
N PHE A 295 -2.42 -10.69 13.92
CA PHE A 295 -1.56 -11.10 12.81
C PHE A 295 -0.15 -11.51 13.27
N LEU A 296 0.42 -10.84 14.27
CA LEU A 296 1.68 -11.23 14.86
C LEU A 296 1.59 -12.64 15.48
N LEU A 297 0.55 -12.91 16.28
CA LEU A 297 0.34 -14.21 16.90
C LEU A 297 0.15 -15.31 15.86
N LEU A 298 -0.61 -15.06 14.79
CA LEU A 298 -0.76 -15.99 13.67
C LEU A 298 0.59 -16.28 13.00
N GLY A 299 1.45 -15.25 12.85
CA GLY A 299 2.80 -15.44 12.32
C GLY A 299 3.69 -16.32 13.20
N LEU A 300 3.55 -16.22 14.53
CA LEU A 300 4.32 -17.03 15.50
C LEU A 300 3.94 -18.52 15.52
N ILE A 301 2.82 -18.90 14.92
CA ILE A 301 2.42 -20.30 14.76
C ILE A 301 3.38 -21.04 13.79
N MET A 302 3.92 -20.35 12.79
CA MET A 302 4.80 -20.98 11.78
C MET A 302 6.09 -21.58 12.39
N PRO A 303 6.87 -20.86 13.22
CA PRO A 303 8.04 -21.41 13.89
C PRO A 303 7.71 -22.62 14.80
N GLU A 304 6.57 -22.58 15.48
CA GLU A 304 6.14 -23.68 16.35
C GLU A 304 5.81 -24.95 15.55
N ILE A 305 5.11 -24.79 14.41
CA ILE A 305 4.85 -25.91 13.48
C ILE A 305 6.19 -26.46 12.97
N ARG A 306 7.12 -25.61 12.59
CA ARG A 306 8.45 -26.02 12.10
C ARG A 306 9.21 -26.79 13.17
N LYS A 307 9.26 -26.31 14.39
CA LYS A 307 9.91 -26.97 15.52
C LYS A 307 9.33 -28.38 15.76
N ARG A 308 8.01 -28.54 15.70
CA ARG A 308 7.36 -29.85 15.81
C ARG A 308 7.71 -30.80 14.66
N GLN A 309 7.90 -30.27 13.44
CA GLN A 309 8.36 -31.07 12.31
C GLN A 309 9.80 -31.52 12.49
N ASP A 310 10.70 -30.63 12.93
CA ASP A 310 12.11 -30.94 13.12
C ASP A 310 12.32 -31.94 14.29
N LEU A 311 11.51 -31.86 15.34
CA LEU A 311 11.47 -32.86 16.43
C LEU A 311 11.00 -34.23 15.93
N ARG A 312 9.98 -34.27 15.05
CA ARG A 312 9.46 -35.53 14.45
C ARG A 312 10.50 -36.16 13.52
N ASP A 313 11.23 -35.35 12.79
CA ASP A 313 12.24 -35.81 11.83
C ASP A 313 13.60 -36.10 12.51
N GLY A 314 13.72 -35.91 13.84
CA GLY A 314 14.94 -36.21 14.62
C GLY A 314 16.11 -35.22 14.31
N THR A 315 15.82 -34.06 13.70
CA THR A 315 16.81 -33.08 13.31
C THR A 315 17.24 -32.17 14.48
N ILE A 316 16.43 -32.11 15.53
CA ILE A 316 16.73 -31.38 16.78
C ILE A 316 16.42 -32.35 17.96
N ASN A 317 17.39 -32.52 18.87
CA ASN A 317 17.16 -33.19 20.16
C ASN A 317 16.37 -32.23 21.07
N GLN A 318 15.52 -32.81 21.95
CA GLN A 318 14.69 -32.06 22.90
C GLN A 318 15.47 -31.11 23.77
#